data_9589f73f5857d9b118c61787a0a9888d
#
_entry.id   9589f73f5857d9b118c61787a0a9888d
#
_cell.length_a   1.000
_cell.length_b   1.000
_cell.length_c   1.000
_cell.angle_alpha   90.00
_cell.angle_beta   90.00
_cell.angle_gamma   90.00
#
_symmetry.space_group_name_H-M   'P 1'
#
loop_
_entity.id
_entity.type
_entity.pdbx_description
1 polymer ?
#
loop_
_entity_poly.entity_id
_entity_poly.type
_entity_poly.pdbx_seq_one_letter_code
_entity_poly.pdbx_strand_id
1 'polypeptide(L)'
;PPPPPFPHPSGLFVTWDTHNRGEESLRGCIGTLTPQPISCLTDYVYSSALHDRRFEPVDRSELPELSAAVSLLVKYEPARNWEDWEVGVHGIVINFNGESGTSYSATFLPEVAPEQGKRPWTWP
;
A
#
# COMPACT_ATOMS: atom_id res chain seq x y z
N PRO A 1 23.09 9.76 -18.22
CA PRO A 1 21.77 10.32 -18.51
C PRO A 1 20.77 9.95 -17.42
N PRO A 2 19.83 10.82 -17.12
CA PRO A 2 18.79 10.45 -16.17
C PRO A 2 18.05 9.22 -16.71
N PRO A 3 17.55 8.33 -15.84
CA PRO A 3 16.74 7.23 -16.30
C PRO A 3 15.55 7.79 -17.09
N PRO A 4 15.13 7.09 -18.14
CA PRO A 4 13.96 7.56 -18.88
C PRO A 4 12.79 7.72 -17.92
N PRO A 5 11.93 8.72 -18.10
CA PRO A 5 10.73 8.82 -17.33
C PRO A 5 9.99 7.49 -17.45
N PHE A 6 9.35 7.06 -16.38
CA PHE A 6 8.60 5.81 -16.37
C PHE A 6 7.80 5.70 -17.66
N PRO A 7 8.20 4.84 -18.60
CA PRO A 7 7.55 4.80 -19.91
C PRO A 7 6.19 4.11 -19.86
N HIS A 8 5.87 3.47 -18.72
CA HIS A 8 4.66 2.67 -18.61
C HIS A 8 3.85 3.05 -17.38
N PRO A 9 2.52 3.09 -17.51
CA PRO A 9 1.66 3.18 -16.35
C PRO A 9 1.90 2.03 -15.40
N SER A 10 1.79 2.30 -14.10
CA SER A 10 1.90 1.27 -13.06
C SER A 10 0.87 1.50 -11.97
N GLY A 11 0.52 0.44 -11.25
CA GLY A 11 -0.18 0.58 -9.99
C GLY A 11 0.71 1.36 -9.03
N LEU A 12 0.11 2.10 -8.13
CA LEU A 12 0.87 2.90 -7.17
C LEU A 12 0.12 3.04 -5.86
N PHE A 13 0.89 3.16 -4.78
CA PHE A 13 0.37 3.46 -3.46
C PHE A 13 1.22 4.54 -2.83
N VAL A 14 0.56 5.46 -2.13
CA VAL A 14 1.24 6.46 -1.30
C VAL A 14 0.91 6.16 0.14
N THR A 15 1.95 6.01 0.95
CA THR A 15 1.85 5.67 2.36
C THR A 15 2.44 6.79 3.21
N TRP A 16 1.68 7.22 4.22
CA TRP A 16 2.15 8.16 5.22
C TRP A 16 2.34 7.42 6.54
N ASP A 17 3.48 7.64 7.17
CA ASP A 17 3.79 7.08 8.48
C ASP A 17 4.11 8.20 9.46
N THR A 18 3.67 8.04 10.69
CA THR A 18 4.02 8.93 11.79
C THR A 18 5.24 8.37 12.51
N HIS A 19 6.23 9.21 12.74
CA HIS A 19 7.41 8.88 13.52
C HIS A 19 7.33 9.60 14.86
N ASN A 20 7.19 8.87 15.93
CA ASN A 20 7.10 9.44 17.28
C ASN A 20 7.92 8.60 18.24
N ARG A 21 8.94 9.23 18.85
CA ARG A 21 9.82 8.59 19.83
C ARG A 21 10.43 7.27 19.35
N GLY A 22 10.85 7.23 18.08
CA GLY A 22 11.45 6.04 17.50
C GLY A 22 10.45 4.98 17.06
N GLU A 23 9.16 5.21 17.27
CA GLU A 23 8.11 4.33 16.79
C GLU A 23 7.51 4.87 15.49
N GLU A 24 7.29 3.96 14.56
CA GLU A 24 6.69 4.25 13.27
C GLU A 24 5.31 3.61 13.21
N SER A 25 4.31 4.39 12.83
CA SER A 25 2.95 3.90 12.69
C SER A 25 2.28 4.43 11.44
N LEU A 26 1.43 3.60 10.84
CA LEU A 26 0.68 3.97 9.66
C LEU A 26 -0.25 5.16 9.96
N ARG A 27 -0.19 6.18 9.10
CA ARG A 27 -1.03 7.37 9.22
C ARG A 27 -2.01 7.53 8.07
N GLY A 28 -1.71 6.95 6.92
CA GLY A 28 -2.59 6.91 5.78
C GLY A 28 -1.95 6.16 4.62
N CYS A 29 -2.77 5.51 3.82
CA CYS A 29 -2.29 4.80 2.64
C CYS A 29 -3.44 4.64 1.66
N ILE A 30 -3.27 5.19 0.48
CA ILE A 30 -4.22 5.01 -0.62
C ILE A 30 -3.45 4.80 -1.92
N GLY A 31 -4.02 4.01 -2.79
CA GLY A 31 -3.45 3.77 -4.09
C GLY A 31 -4.39 2.98 -4.98
N THR A 32 -3.85 2.46 -6.05
CA THR A 32 -4.60 1.68 -7.02
C THR A 32 -3.76 0.56 -7.61
N LEU A 33 -4.40 -0.57 -7.85
CA LEU A 33 -3.79 -1.68 -8.58
C LEU A 33 -3.86 -1.46 -10.09
N THR A 34 -4.80 -0.63 -10.53
CA THR A 34 -4.94 -0.30 -11.95
C THR A 34 -3.78 0.57 -12.40
N PRO A 35 -3.07 0.21 -13.46
CA PRO A 35 -1.97 1.04 -13.94
C PRO A 35 -2.41 2.46 -14.25
N GLN A 36 -1.67 3.42 -13.74
CA GLN A 36 -1.90 4.85 -13.91
C GLN A 36 -0.62 5.55 -14.35
N PRO A 37 -0.73 6.64 -15.11
CA PRO A 37 0.44 7.48 -15.39
C PRO A 37 1.01 8.07 -14.10
N ILE A 38 2.32 8.24 -14.04
CA ILE A 38 2.98 8.80 -12.87
C ILE A 38 2.46 10.22 -12.53
N SER A 39 1.89 10.91 -13.50
CA SER A 39 1.28 12.22 -13.27
C SER A 39 0.12 12.20 -12.29
N CYS A 40 -0.46 11.02 -12.05
CA CYS A 40 -1.53 10.85 -11.05
C CYS A 40 -1.00 10.81 -9.61
N LEU A 41 0.31 10.75 -9.42
CA LEU A 41 0.92 10.63 -8.10
C LEU A 41 0.46 11.72 -7.13
N THR A 42 0.38 12.96 -7.60
CA THR A 42 -0.03 14.10 -6.76
C THR A 42 -1.42 13.89 -6.16
N ASP A 43 -2.35 13.37 -6.94
CA ASP A 43 -3.71 13.11 -6.45
C ASP A 43 -3.70 12.08 -5.33
N TYR A 44 -2.88 11.04 -5.44
CA TYR A 44 -2.76 10.00 -4.42
C TYR A 44 -2.02 10.49 -3.17
N VAL A 45 -1.08 11.42 -3.33
CA VAL A 45 -0.42 12.07 -2.19
C VAL A 45 -1.47 12.76 -1.31
N TYR A 46 -2.34 13.56 -1.91
CA TYR A 46 -3.40 14.24 -1.16
C TYR A 46 -4.46 13.27 -0.65
N SER A 47 -4.89 12.33 -1.46
CA SER A 47 -5.92 11.37 -1.05
C SER A 47 -5.49 10.54 0.13
N SER A 48 -4.25 10.09 0.17
CA SER A 48 -3.75 9.27 1.28
C SER A 48 -3.60 10.07 2.58
N ALA A 49 -3.35 11.35 2.50
CA ALA A 49 -3.25 12.21 3.68
C ALA A 49 -4.63 12.68 4.18
N LEU A 50 -5.57 12.93 3.28
CA LEU A 50 -6.80 13.63 3.62
C LEU A 50 -8.06 12.78 3.48
N HIS A 51 -8.03 11.73 2.71
CA HIS A 51 -9.22 10.95 2.36
C HIS A 51 -9.13 9.45 2.66
N ASP A 52 -8.19 9.04 3.50
CA ASP A 52 -8.17 7.66 3.99
C ASP A 52 -9.16 7.56 5.13
N ARG A 53 -10.29 6.90 4.87
CA ARG A 53 -11.42 6.84 5.80
C ARG A 53 -11.15 6.14 7.12
N ARG A 54 -10.05 5.42 7.22
CA ARG A 54 -9.64 4.76 8.46
C ARG A 54 -9.07 5.74 9.47
N PHE A 55 -8.68 6.93 9.02
CA PHE A 55 -7.99 7.94 9.81
C PHE A 55 -8.64 9.31 9.62
N GLU A 56 -8.45 10.18 10.61
CA GLU A 56 -8.78 11.58 10.45
C GLU A 56 -7.83 12.23 9.43
N PRO A 57 -8.28 13.26 8.70
CA PRO A 57 -7.38 13.97 7.80
C PRO A 57 -6.13 14.48 8.52
N VAL A 58 -5.00 14.40 7.85
CA VAL A 58 -3.74 14.89 8.40
C VAL A 58 -3.83 16.39 8.67
N ASP A 59 -3.44 16.80 9.87
CA ASP A 59 -3.37 18.19 10.24
C ASP A 59 -1.96 18.73 9.98
N ARG A 60 -1.88 20.03 9.71
CA ARG A 60 -0.60 20.69 9.40
C ARG A 60 0.43 20.51 10.53
N SER A 61 -0.02 20.47 11.78
CA SER A 61 0.86 20.27 12.95
C SER A 61 1.55 18.92 12.96
N GLU A 62 1.03 17.92 12.23
CA GLU A 62 1.62 16.59 12.18
C GLU A 62 2.80 16.50 11.21
N LEU A 63 2.92 17.42 10.26
CA LEU A 63 3.91 17.35 9.18
C LEU A 63 5.35 17.08 9.63
N PRO A 64 5.86 17.69 10.69
CA PRO A 64 7.24 17.42 11.12
C PRO A 64 7.51 15.97 11.52
N GLU A 65 6.47 15.21 11.87
CA GLU A 65 6.58 13.82 12.31
C GLU A 65 6.25 12.81 11.20
N LEU A 66 5.88 13.29 10.02
CA LEU A 66 5.46 12.41 8.93
C LEU A 66 6.59 12.08 7.97
N SER A 67 6.55 10.85 7.47
CA SER A 67 7.30 10.46 6.28
C SER A 67 6.35 9.88 5.26
N ALA A 68 6.71 9.99 4.00
CA ALA A 68 5.93 9.46 2.90
C ALA A 68 6.74 8.45 2.11
N ALA A 69 6.08 7.41 1.64
CA ALA A 69 6.67 6.43 0.74
C ALA A 69 5.76 6.23 -0.46
N VAL A 70 6.36 6.03 -1.62
CA VAL A 70 5.65 5.72 -2.85
C VAL A 70 6.04 4.31 -3.27
N SER A 71 5.05 3.47 -3.48
CA SER A 71 5.24 2.11 -3.97
C SER A 71 4.72 2.03 -5.39
N LEU A 72 5.59 1.67 -6.32
CA LEU A 72 5.22 1.45 -7.72
C LEU A 72 5.13 -0.05 -7.97
N LEU A 73 3.97 -0.49 -8.44
CA LEU A 73 3.71 -1.89 -8.72
C LEU A 73 4.04 -2.16 -10.18
N VAL A 74 5.26 -2.61 -10.41
CA VAL A 74 5.82 -2.72 -11.76
C VAL A 74 5.63 -4.09 -12.39
N LYS A 75 5.29 -5.09 -11.58
CA LYS A 75 5.12 -6.45 -12.08
C LYS A 75 4.05 -7.20 -11.30
N TYR A 76 3.14 -7.83 -12.02
CA TYR A 76 2.11 -8.68 -11.46
C TYR A 76 2.31 -10.10 -11.96
N GLU A 77 2.27 -11.06 -11.04
CA GLU A 77 2.40 -12.48 -11.37
C GLU A 77 1.27 -13.25 -10.73
N PRO A 78 0.64 -14.19 -11.43
CA PRO A 78 -0.29 -15.11 -10.80
C PRO A 78 0.49 -16.06 -9.87
N ALA A 79 0.00 -16.22 -8.65
CA ALA A 79 0.54 -17.19 -7.71
C ALA A 79 -0.05 -18.57 -8.00
N ARG A 80 0.74 -19.62 -7.79
CA ARG A 80 0.30 -21.01 -7.97
C ARG A 80 -0.66 -21.46 -6.88
N ASN A 81 -0.49 -20.90 -5.69
CA ASN A 81 -1.34 -21.17 -4.53
C ASN A 81 -1.17 -20.02 -3.52
N TRP A 82 -1.91 -20.07 -2.41
CA TRP A 82 -1.89 -19.00 -1.41
C TRP A 82 -0.55 -18.86 -0.66
N GLU A 83 0.30 -19.84 -0.74
CA GLU A 83 1.63 -19.81 -0.11
C GLU A 83 2.74 -19.35 -1.06
N ASP A 84 2.45 -19.19 -2.35
CA ASP A 84 3.45 -18.91 -3.38
C ASP A 84 3.83 -17.44 -3.43
N TRP A 85 4.34 -16.94 -2.31
CA TRP A 85 4.85 -15.58 -2.20
C TRP A 85 5.84 -15.49 -1.04
N GLU A 86 6.74 -14.53 -1.12
CA GLU A 86 7.77 -14.34 -0.10
C GLU A 86 7.45 -13.08 0.71
N VAL A 87 7.27 -13.25 2.02
CA VAL A 87 6.98 -12.16 2.95
C VAL A 87 8.13 -11.15 2.92
N GLY A 88 7.78 -9.88 2.79
CA GLY A 88 8.75 -8.79 2.72
C GLY A 88 9.28 -8.52 1.32
N VAL A 89 9.12 -9.43 0.38
CA VAL A 89 9.56 -9.29 -1.01
C VAL A 89 8.38 -9.01 -1.93
N HIS A 90 7.33 -9.81 -1.80
CA HIS A 90 6.12 -9.72 -2.62
C HIS A 90 4.98 -9.08 -1.86
N GLY A 91 4.22 -8.23 -2.53
CA GLY A 91 2.86 -7.92 -2.10
C GLY A 91 1.92 -9.00 -2.60
N ILE A 92 0.72 -9.05 -2.07
CA ILE A 92 -0.29 -10.01 -2.52
C ILE A 92 -1.63 -9.33 -2.74
N VAL A 93 -2.37 -9.86 -3.71
CA VAL A 93 -3.79 -9.55 -3.91
C VAL A 93 -4.55 -10.85 -3.69
N ILE A 94 -5.50 -10.81 -2.77
CA ILE A 94 -6.31 -11.97 -2.43
C ILE A 94 -7.75 -11.69 -2.81
N ASN A 95 -8.35 -12.62 -3.54
CA ASN A 95 -9.78 -12.59 -3.84
C ASN A 95 -10.41 -13.83 -3.27
N PHE A 96 -11.50 -13.69 -2.54
CA PHE A 96 -12.19 -14.85 -1.98
C PHE A 96 -13.68 -14.57 -1.84
N ASN A 97 -14.44 -15.64 -1.71
CA ASN A 97 -15.87 -15.57 -1.51
C ASN A 97 -16.21 -15.96 -0.07
N GLY A 98 -17.05 -15.16 0.57
CA GLY A 98 -17.57 -15.48 1.89
C GLY A 98 -18.71 -16.50 1.83
N GLU A 99 -19.16 -16.94 2.99
CA GLU A 99 -20.23 -17.95 3.12
C GLU A 99 -21.54 -17.54 2.42
N SER A 100 -21.82 -16.25 2.37
CA SER A 100 -23.02 -15.70 1.72
C SER A 100 -22.86 -15.53 0.20
N GLY A 101 -21.75 -15.96 -0.37
CA GLY A 101 -21.43 -15.73 -1.78
C GLY A 101 -20.90 -14.34 -2.10
N THR A 102 -20.71 -13.49 -1.08
CA THR A 102 -20.14 -12.15 -1.25
C THR A 102 -18.67 -12.27 -1.61
N SER A 103 -18.25 -11.53 -2.65
CA SER A 103 -16.85 -11.48 -3.06
C SER A 103 -16.08 -10.46 -2.24
N TYR A 104 -14.92 -10.86 -1.77
CA TYR A 104 -14.00 -10.00 -1.03
C TYR A 104 -12.66 -9.93 -1.73
N SER A 105 -12.02 -8.77 -1.63
CA SER A 105 -10.68 -8.56 -2.14
C SER A 105 -9.85 -7.80 -1.12
N ALA A 106 -8.59 -8.19 -0.98
CA ALA A 106 -7.65 -7.50 -0.12
C ALA A 106 -6.30 -7.42 -0.80
N THR A 107 -5.60 -6.33 -0.54
CA THR A 107 -4.27 -6.09 -1.09
C THR A 107 -3.32 -5.78 0.04
N PHE A 108 -2.18 -6.44 0.05
CA PHE A 108 -1.13 -6.21 1.03
C PHE A 108 0.17 -5.92 0.30
N LEU A 109 0.78 -4.76 0.58
CA LEU A 109 2.08 -4.40 0.05
C LEU A 109 3.18 -5.24 0.73
N PRO A 110 4.37 -5.37 0.13
CA PRO A 110 5.43 -6.22 0.68
C PRO A 110 5.80 -5.94 2.13
N GLU A 111 5.71 -4.69 2.57
CA GLU A 111 6.07 -4.29 3.93
C GLU A 111 5.01 -4.62 4.98
N VAL A 112 3.78 -4.90 4.57
CA VAL A 112 2.65 -5.06 5.49
C VAL A 112 2.77 -6.33 6.35
N ALA A 113 3.07 -7.45 5.74
CA ALA A 113 3.16 -8.71 6.49
C ALA A 113 4.26 -8.69 7.56
N PRO A 114 5.48 -8.19 7.29
CA PRO A 114 6.50 -8.06 8.34
C PRO A 114 6.09 -7.10 9.45
N GLU A 115 5.41 -6.00 9.13
CA GLU A 115 4.99 -4.99 10.12
C GLU A 115 3.83 -5.47 10.98
N GLN A 116 2.86 -6.13 10.39
CA GLN A 116 1.68 -6.62 11.07
C GLN A 116 1.94 -7.89 11.85
N GLY A 117 2.98 -8.59 11.55
CA GLY A 117 3.15 -9.75 12.26
C GLY A 117 4.24 -10.67 12.06
N LYS A 118 4.60 -10.95 13.11
CA LYS A 118 5.43 -12.07 13.40
C LYS A 118 4.71 -13.38 13.07
N ARG A 119 3.43 -13.31 12.65
CA ARG A 119 2.61 -14.49 12.31
C ARG A 119 1.70 -14.15 11.14
N PRO A 120 2.18 -14.30 9.91
CA PRO A 120 1.36 -14.02 8.73
C PRO A 120 0.10 -14.89 8.63
N TRP A 121 0.01 -15.92 9.45
CA TRP A 121 -1.09 -16.87 9.44
C TRP A 121 -2.23 -16.52 10.38
N THR A 122 -2.09 -15.50 11.19
CA THR A 122 -3.12 -15.09 12.15
C THR A 122 -3.92 -13.89 11.66
N TRP A 123 -4.11 -13.81 10.39
CA TRP A 123 -4.99 -12.80 9.82
C TRP A 123 -6.42 -13.05 10.30
N PRO A 124 -7.05 -12.05 10.88
CA PRO A 124 -8.46 -12.15 11.16
C PRO A 124 -9.28 -12.21 9.90
#